data_0bb77d552d518ca76743d7dc46960e78
#
_entry.id   0bb77d552d518ca76743d7dc46960e78
#
_cell.length_a   1.000
_cell.length_b   1.000
_cell.length_c   1.000
_cell.angle_alpha   90.00
_cell.angle_beta   90.00
_cell.angle_gamma   90.00
#
_symmetry.space_group_name_H-M   'P 1'
#
loop_
_entity.id
_entity.type
_entity.pdbx_description
1 polymer ?
#
loop_
_entity_poly.entity_id
_entity_poly.type
_entity_poly.pdbx_seq_one_letter_code
_entity_poly.pdbx_strand_id
1 'polypeptide(L)'
;MNMATDLGYNFVFKGESGVGKSNLLSRFTKSEFNHDSRTTIGVEFSTRSVQLDGVTIKAQIWDTAGLERYRAITSAYYRGAVGALLVYDISKHLTYDNVERWLKELYDHADPHIVIMLVGNKSDLATQRTVPTEEAKAFAESKGLLFIETSALQSTNVGTAFLQVLTEIHRKVASKQVTRGSISAVTLGTTGPIIEATEESRGCCRKQ
;
A
#
# COMPACT_ATOMS: atom_id res chain seq x y z
N MET A 1 12.06 28.75 -0.85
CA MET A 1 11.43 27.93 0.20
C MET A 1 10.67 26.83 -0.53
N ASN A 2 11.30 25.67 -0.74
CA ASN A 2 10.60 24.53 -1.33
C ASN A 2 9.63 23.98 -0.28
N MET A 3 8.34 24.12 -0.53
CA MET A 3 7.33 23.35 0.21
C MET A 3 7.59 21.88 -0.14
N ALA A 4 8.19 21.12 0.77
CA ALA A 4 8.27 19.69 0.67
C ALA A 4 6.82 19.18 0.68
N THR A 5 6.37 18.66 -0.45
CA THR A 5 5.01 18.10 -0.58
C THR A 5 5.02 16.77 0.17
N ASP A 6 4.41 16.76 1.35
CA ASP A 6 4.22 15.51 2.11
C ASP A 6 3.21 14.64 1.36
N LEU A 7 3.69 13.53 0.78
CA LEU A 7 2.84 12.55 0.11
C LEU A 7 2.42 11.47 1.11
N GLY A 8 1.11 11.29 1.32
CA GLY A 8 0.56 10.24 2.17
C GLY A 8 0.26 8.97 1.38
N TYR A 9 0.80 7.82 1.81
CA TYR A 9 0.49 6.52 1.21
C TYR A 9 -0.10 5.57 2.26
N ASN A 10 -1.27 5.00 1.94
CA ASN A 10 -1.95 4.03 2.78
C ASN A 10 -1.45 2.62 2.48
N PHE A 11 -1.03 1.93 3.53
CA PHE A 11 -0.55 0.56 3.51
C PHE A 11 -1.39 -0.34 4.39
N VAL A 12 -1.51 -1.59 3.99
CA VAL A 12 -2.13 -2.62 4.82
C VAL A 12 -1.20 -3.82 5.00
N PHE A 13 -1.20 -4.40 6.19
CA PHE A 13 -0.65 -5.72 6.43
C PHE A 13 -1.71 -6.78 6.26
N LYS A 14 -1.35 -7.88 5.60
CA LYS A 14 -2.22 -9.03 5.42
C LYS A 14 -1.47 -10.35 5.64
N GLY A 15 -2.18 -11.37 6.07
CA GLY A 15 -1.63 -12.70 6.36
C GLY A 15 -2.23 -13.27 7.64
N GLU A 16 -1.94 -14.55 7.90
CA GLU A 16 -2.43 -15.30 9.04
C GLU A 16 -2.04 -14.68 10.40
N SER A 17 -2.76 -15.10 11.45
CA SER A 17 -2.39 -14.75 12.82
C SER A 17 -1.04 -15.37 13.19
N GLY A 18 -0.21 -14.62 13.91
CA GLY A 18 1.07 -15.11 14.41
C GLY A 18 2.24 -15.13 13.41
N VAL A 19 2.06 -14.68 12.16
CA VAL A 19 3.15 -14.55 11.16
C VAL A 19 4.10 -13.38 11.46
N GLY A 20 3.76 -12.48 12.38
CA GLY A 20 4.61 -11.40 12.86
C GLY A 20 4.38 -10.04 12.23
N LYS A 21 3.18 -9.76 11.68
CA LYS A 21 2.81 -8.46 11.09
C LYS A 21 3.06 -7.29 12.05
N SER A 22 2.52 -7.36 13.26
CA SER A 22 2.67 -6.33 14.29
C SER A 22 4.12 -6.09 14.69
N ASN A 23 4.93 -7.16 14.78
CA ASN A 23 6.35 -7.03 15.06
C ASN A 23 7.14 -6.43 13.89
N LEU A 24 6.79 -6.72 12.65
CA LEU A 24 7.37 -6.04 11.48
C LEU A 24 7.05 -4.54 11.52
N LEU A 25 5.80 -4.18 11.88
CA LEU A 25 5.41 -2.78 12.03
C LEU A 25 6.16 -2.08 13.15
N SER A 26 6.21 -2.67 14.36
CA SER A 26 6.95 -2.11 15.49
C SER A 26 8.43 -1.97 15.18
N ARG A 27 9.03 -2.96 14.52
CA ARG A 27 10.42 -2.90 14.09
C ARG A 27 10.66 -1.76 13.11
N PHE A 28 9.77 -1.59 12.14
CA PHE A 28 9.87 -0.50 11.17
C PHE A 28 9.63 0.87 11.81
N THR A 29 8.60 1.05 12.65
CA THR A 29 8.19 2.36 13.15
C THR A 29 8.94 2.82 14.39
N LYS A 30 9.30 1.89 15.28
CA LYS A 30 9.87 2.17 16.62
C LYS A 30 11.23 1.52 16.85
N SER A 31 11.72 0.66 15.95
CA SER A 31 12.91 -0.19 16.13
C SER A 31 12.78 -1.18 17.29
N GLU A 32 11.57 -1.57 17.64
CA GLU A 32 11.24 -2.48 18.75
C GLU A 32 10.78 -3.85 18.27
N PHE A 33 10.97 -4.87 19.11
CA PHE A 33 10.43 -6.21 18.95
C PHE A 33 9.79 -6.66 20.27
N ASN A 34 8.55 -7.14 20.18
CA ASN A 34 7.83 -7.64 21.34
C ASN A 34 7.79 -9.17 21.33
N HIS A 35 8.51 -9.81 22.26
CA HIS A 35 8.52 -11.26 22.42
C HIS A 35 7.17 -11.83 22.88
N ASP A 36 6.45 -11.06 23.68
CA ASP A 36 5.14 -11.43 24.25
C ASP A 36 3.97 -10.96 23.37
N SER A 37 4.21 -10.73 22.07
CA SER A 37 3.17 -10.23 21.17
C SER A 37 2.00 -11.24 21.12
N ARG A 38 0.80 -10.74 21.45
CA ARG A 38 -0.45 -11.49 21.39
C ARG A 38 -1.10 -11.29 20.02
N THR A 39 -2.10 -12.13 19.73
CA THR A 39 -2.93 -11.95 18.54
C THR A 39 -3.56 -10.57 18.52
N THR A 40 -3.36 -9.82 17.43
CA THR A 40 -3.98 -8.51 17.22
C THR A 40 -5.49 -8.63 17.24
N ILE A 41 -6.15 -7.77 18.01
CA ILE A 41 -7.61 -7.67 18.08
C ILE A 41 -8.00 -6.41 17.31
N GLY A 42 -8.71 -6.59 16.20
CA GLY A 42 -9.14 -5.45 15.36
C GLY A 42 -8.05 -4.96 14.42
N VAL A 43 -7.77 -3.66 14.44
CA VAL A 43 -6.81 -2.99 13.55
C VAL A 43 -6.01 -1.97 14.36
N GLU A 44 -4.70 -1.97 14.19
CA GLU A 44 -3.80 -0.96 14.73
C GLU A 44 -3.30 -0.03 13.62
N PHE A 45 -3.10 1.25 13.94
CA PHE A 45 -2.64 2.27 13.01
C PHE A 45 -1.30 2.83 13.46
N SER A 46 -0.38 2.95 12.53
CA SER A 46 0.93 3.58 12.76
C SER A 46 1.36 4.42 11.56
N THR A 47 2.20 5.41 11.81
CA THR A 47 2.75 6.25 10.75
C THR A 47 4.27 6.32 10.83
N ARG A 48 4.93 6.40 9.68
CA ARG A 48 6.35 6.73 9.57
C ARG A 48 6.60 7.58 8.33
N SER A 49 7.41 8.63 8.49
CA SER A 49 7.89 9.43 7.35
C SER A 49 9.26 8.91 6.91
N VAL A 50 9.46 8.80 5.61
CA VAL A 50 10.72 8.42 4.97
C VAL A 50 11.05 9.42 3.86
N GLN A 51 12.35 9.58 3.56
CA GLN A 51 12.82 10.40 2.45
C GLN A 51 13.08 9.50 1.23
N LEU A 52 12.42 9.80 0.10
CA LEU A 52 12.66 9.15 -1.19
C LEU A 52 12.82 10.23 -2.25
N ASP A 53 13.95 10.23 -2.97
CA ASP A 53 14.22 11.14 -4.08
C ASP A 53 13.99 12.64 -3.74
N GLY A 54 14.31 13.03 -2.50
CA GLY A 54 14.12 14.40 -2.01
C GLY A 54 12.70 14.78 -1.61
N VAL A 55 11.75 13.82 -1.66
CA VAL A 55 10.36 13.98 -1.24
C VAL A 55 10.13 13.28 0.09
N THR A 56 9.40 13.92 1.00
CA THR A 56 8.95 13.27 2.25
C THR A 56 7.70 12.47 1.97
N ILE A 57 7.78 11.16 2.21
CA ILE A 57 6.64 10.23 2.08
C ILE A 57 6.20 9.82 3.48
N LYS A 58 4.94 10.10 3.81
CA LYS A 58 4.30 9.66 5.03
C LYS A 58 3.57 8.34 4.79
N ALA A 59 4.16 7.23 5.23
CA ALA A 59 3.53 5.92 5.22
C ALA A 59 2.51 5.84 6.36
N GLN A 60 1.25 5.56 6.04
CA GLN A 60 0.15 5.32 6.96
C GLN A 60 -0.17 3.83 6.90
N ILE A 61 0.12 3.11 7.99
CA ILE A 61 0.17 1.66 7.99
C ILE A 61 -0.92 1.11 8.90
N TRP A 62 -1.73 0.22 8.35
CA TRP A 62 -2.81 -0.46 9.03
C TRP A 62 -2.40 -1.92 9.29
N ASP A 63 -2.11 -2.25 10.56
CA ASP A 63 -1.88 -3.64 11.00
C ASP A 63 -3.22 -4.30 11.27
N THR A 64 -3.60 -5.25 10.43
CA THR A 64 -4.90 -5.92 10.51
C THR A 64 -4.78 -7.25 11.22
N ALA A 65 -5.79 -7.59 12.03
CA ALA A 65 -5.91 -8.91 12.63
C ALA A 65 -5.89 -10.01 11.56
N GLY A 66 -5.09 -11.06 11.80
CA GLY A 66 -4.98 -12.21 10.90
C GLY A 66 -6.06 -13.28 11.10
N LEU A 67 -7.04 -13.06 11.96
CA LEU A 67 -8.14 -13.99 12.21
C LEU A 67 -9.34 -13.68 11.33
N GLU A 68 -9.91 -14.70 10.70
CA GLU A 68 -11.07 -14.58 9.78
C GLU A 68 -12.29 -13.91 10.37
N ARG A 69 -12.52 -14.07 11.68
CA ARG A 69 -13.65 -13.42 12.39
C ARG A 69 -13.63 -11.89 12.32
N TYR A 70 -12.50 -11.27 12.02
CA TYR A 70 -12.37 -9.83 11.87
C TYR A 70 -12.41 -9.36 10.40
N ARG A 71 -12.62 -10.27 9.45
CA ARG A 71 -12.59 -9.99 8.01
C ARG A 71 -13.54 -8.87 7.57
N ALA A 72 -14.75 -8.86 8.10
CA ALA A 72 -15.74 -7.83 7.76
C ALA A 72 -15.31 -6.42 8.20
N ILE A 73 -14.56 -6.33 9.31
CA ILE A 73 -14.04 -5.05 9.82
C ILE A 73 -12.78 -4.64 9.03
N THR A 74 -11.91 -5.61 8.75
CA THR A 74 -10.60 -5.32 8.10
C THR A 74 -10.75 -4.93 6.63
N SER A 75 -11.75 -5.41 5.91
CA SER A 75 -11.99 -5.08 4.49
C SER A 75 -12.21 -3.58 4.25
N ALA A 76 -12.78 -2.86 5.22
CA ALA A 76 -12.98 -1.42 5.12
C ALA A 76 -11.65 -0.63 5.03
N TYR A 77 -10.57 -1.16 5.60
CA TYR A 77 -9.24 -0.53 5.62
C TYR A 77 -8.43 -0.78 4.34
N TYR A 78 -8.89 -1.68 3.47
CA TYR A 78 -8.24 -1.89 2.15
C TYR A 78 -8.62 -0.81 1.15
N ARG A 79 -9.75 -0.15 1.36
CA ARG A 79 -10.21 0.91 0.47
C ARG A 79 -9.24 2.08 0.48
N GLY A 80 -8.65 2.36 -0.68
CA GLY A 80 -7.64 3.41 -0.83
C GLY A 80 -6.22 3.01 -0.39
N ALA A 81 -5.99 1.73 -0.02
CA ALA A 81 -4.64 1.23 0.16
C ALA A 81 -3.93 1.13 -1.20
N VAL A 82 -2.78 1.77 -1.29
CA VAL A 82 -1.92 1.78 -2.49
C VAL A 82 -0.77 0.79 -2.39
N GLY A 83 -0.53 0.23 -1.19
CA GLY A 83 0.45 -0.79 -0.92
C GLY A 83 -0.03 -1.83 0.09
N ALA A 84 0.50 -3.06 -0.02
CA ALA A 84 0.27 -4.13 0.93
C ALA A 84 1.52 -4.98 1.15
N LEU A 85 1.72 -5.39 2.40
CA LEU A 85 2.66 -6.44 2.76
C LEU A 85 1.86 -7.70 3.10
N LEU A 86 1.97 -8.71 2.23
CA LEU A 86 1.35 -10.02 2.38
C LEU A 86 2.34 -10.96 3.05
N VAL A 87 2.11 -11.25 4.33
CA VAL A 87 3.11 -11.87 5.20
C VAL A 87 2.77 -13.32 5.50
N TYR A 88 3.76 -14.20 5.35
CA TYR A 88 3.72 -15.59 5.82
C TYR A 88 4.93 -15.90 6.72
N ASP A 89 4.87 -17.01 7.46
CA ASP A 89 5.93 -17.51 8.34
C ASP A 89 6.67 -18.63 7.61
N ILE A 90 7.97 -18.47 7.35
CA ILE A 90 8.78 -19.47 6.61
C ILE A 90 8.82 -20.83 7.28
N SER A 91 8.55 -20.89 8.60
CA SER A 91 8.55 -22.11 9.40
C SER A 91 7.18 -22.80 9.48
N LYS A 92 6.12 -22.20 8.88
CA LYS A 92 4.75 -22.71 8.95
C LYS A 92 4.10 -22.73 7.57
N HIS A 93 4.20 -23.86 6.85
CA HIS A 93 3.71 -23.99 5.47
C HIS A 93 2.24 -23.57 5.32
N LEU A 94 1.36 -23.89 6.27
CA LEU A 94 -0.04 -23.52 6.25
C LEU A 94 -0.26 -22.01 6.07
N THR A 95 0.64 -21.17 6.61
CA THR A 95 0.54 -19.71 6.46
C THR A 95 0.87 -19.25 5.03
N TYR A 96 1.68 -20.02 4.32
CA TYR A 96 1.99 -19.83 2.91
C TYR A 96 0.85 -20.35 2.02
N ASP A 97 0.27 -21.52 2.30
CA ASP A 97 -0.90 -22.05 1.56
C ASP A 97 -2.06 -21.05 1.52
N ASN A 98 -2.23 -20.28 2.59
CA ASN A 98 -3.28 -19.26 2.69
C ASN A 98 -2.95 -17.93 1.97
N VAL A 99 -1.73 -17.75 1.45
CA VAL A 99 -1.31 -16.52 0.76
C VAL A 99 -2.22 -16.19 -0.42
N GLU A 100 -2.58 -17.19 -1.23
CA GLU A 100 -3.42 -16.95 -2.43
C GLU A 100 -4.81 -16.45 -2.06
N ARG A 101 -5.40 -16.97 -0.97
CA ARG A 101 -6.67 -16.50 -0.43
C ARG A 101 -6.59 -15.04 0.01
N TRP A 102 -5.53 -14.65 0.72
CA TRP A 102 -5.31 -13.28 1.17
C TRP A 102 -5.01 -12.32 0.00
N LEU A 103 -4.29 -12.80 -1.01
CA LEU A 103 -4.02 -12.05 -2.23
C LEU A 103 -5.32 -11.73 -2.98
N LYS A 104 -6.20 -12.72 -3.12
CA LYS A 104 -7.52 -12.53 -3.71
C LYS A 104 -8.32 -11.47 -2.96
N GLU A 105 -8.33 -11.52 -1.64
CA GLU A 105 -9.04 -10.54 -0.81
C GLU A 105 -8.50 -9.10 -1.01
N LEU A 106 -7.19 -8.94 -1.17
CA LEU A 106 -6.59 -7.65 -1.49
C LEU A 106 -7.07 -7.13 -2.85
N TYR A 107 -7.08 -7.97 -3.88
CA TYR A 107 -7.56 -7.58 -5.21
C TYR A 107 -9.05 -7.25 -5.25
N ASP A 108 -9.86 -7.94 -4.45
CA ASP A 108 -11.32 -7.71 -4.40
C ASP A 108 -11.69 -6.37 -3.74
N HIS A 109 -10.83 -5.80 -2.86
CA HIS A 109 -11.21 -4.67 -2.01
C HIS A 109 -10.26 -3.46 -2.05
N ALA A 110 -9.03 -3.61 -2.53
CA ALA A 110 -8.04 -2.54 -2.58
C ALA A 110 -8.05 -1.79 -3.94
N ASP A 111 -7.14 -0.82 -4.10
CA ASP A 111 -6.95 -0.14 -5.38
C ASP A 111 -6.51 -1.16 -6.46
N PRO A 112 -7.06 -1.11 -7.70
CA PRO A 112 -6.68 -2.03 -8.78
C PRO A 112 -5.19 -2.02 -9.15
N HIS A 113 -4.48 -0.96 -8.77
CA HIS A 113 -3.05 -0.78 -9.02
C HIS A 113 -2.19 -0.94 -7.78
N ILE A 114 -2.75 -1.51 -6.72
CA ILE A 114 -2.03 -1.74 -5.46
C ILE A 114 -0.68 -2.42 -5.71
N VAL A 115 0.35 -1.95 -5.02
CA VAL A 115 1.66 -2.61 -4.99
C VAL A 115 1.66 -3.61 -3.85
N ILE A 116 1.86 -4.88 -4.17
CA ILE A 116 1.87 -5.94 -3.17
C ILE A 116 3.26 -6.56 -3.11
N MET A 117 3.77 -6.74 -1.91
CA MET A 117 4.99 -7.48 -1.63
C MET A 117 4.64 -8.73 -0.82
N LEU A 118 5.08 -9.89 -1.30
CA LEU A 118 5.08 -11.13 -0.54
C LEU A 118 6.29 -11.13 0.41
N VAL A 119 6.04 -11.33 1.69
CA VAL A 119 7.06 -11.26 2.75
C VAL A 119 7.12 -12.60 3.49
N GLY A 120 8.23 -13.33 3.33
CA GLY A 120 8.55 -14.51 4.15
C GLY A 120 9.20 -14.05 5.45
N ASN A 121 8.43 -13.96 6.53
CA ASN A 121 8.97 -13.52 7.82
C ASN A 121 9.51 -14.68 8.66
N LYS A 122 10.29 -14.33 9.67
CA LYS A 122 11.00 -15.22 10.59
C LYS A 122 12.15 -15.99 9.92
N SER A 123 12.88 -15.31 9.03
CA SER A 123 14.06 -15.90 8.35
C SER A 123 15.15 -16.36 9.32
N ASP A 124 15.13 -15.89 10.57
CA ASP A 124 15.94 -16.38 11.68
C ASP A 124 15.67 -17.87 12.03
N LEU A 125 14.48 -18.40 11.68
CA LEU A 125 14.11 -19.79 11.87
C LEU A 125 14.50 -20.69 10.68
N ALA A 126 15.63 -20.42 10.05
CA ALA A 126 16.08 -21.14 8.84
C ALA A 126 16.16 -22.67 9.02
N THR A 127 16.51 -23.15 10.21
CA THR A 127 16.55 -24.57 10.53
C THR A 127 15.18 -25.26 10.65
N GLN A 128 14.14 -24.47 10.84
CA GLN A 128 12.74 -24.91 10.94
C GLN A 128 11.94 -24.58 9.67
N ARG A 129 12.61 -24.15 8.62
CA ARG A 129 12.00 -23.75 7.34
C ARG A 129 11.16 -24.91 6.77
N THR A 130 9.92 -24.61 6.42
CA THR A 130 9.00 -25.50 5.71
C THR A 130 8.61 -24.96 4.34
N VAL A 131 8.85 -23.66 4.07
CA VAL A 131 8.58 -23.02 2.78
C VAL A 131 9.92 -22.72 2.10
N PRO A 132 10.25 -23.38 0.98
CA PRO A 132 11.45 -23.08 0.20
C PRO A 132 11.42 -21.63 -0.34
N THR A 133 12.54 -20.93 -0.24
CA THR A 133 12.66 -19.54 -0.74
C THR A 133 12.33 -19.45 -2.23
N GLU A 134 12.83 -20.39 -3.04
CA GLU A 134 12.62 -20.39 -4.49
C GLU A 134 11.16 -20.63 -4.87
N GLU A 135 10.42 -21.43 -4.10
CA GLU A 135 8.99 -21.64 -4.30
C GLU A 135 8.21 -20.35 -4.10
N ALA A 136 8.43 -19.66 -2.98
CA ALA A 136 7.75 -18.41 -2.66
C ALA A 136 8.13 -17.30 -3.65
N LYS A 137 9.39 -17.26 -4.08
CA LYS A 137 9.88 -16.32 -5.09
C LYS A 137 9.21 -16.57 -6.45
N ALA A 138 9.16 -17.80 -6.91
CA ALA A 138 8.51 -18.17 -8.17
C ALA A 138 7.00 -17.85 -8.13
N PHE A 139 6.34 -18.10 -7.01
CA PHE A 139 4.94 -17.69 -6.82
C PHE A 139 4.79 -16.16 -6.94
N ALA A 140 5.62 -15.38 -6.25
CA ALA A 140 5.57 -13.93 -6.31
C ALA A 140 5.79 -13.41 -7.74
N GLU A 141 6.77 -13.93 -8.46
CA GLU A 141 7.05 -13.61 -9.86
C GLU A 141 5.83 -13.92 -10.76
N SER A 142 5.22 -15.09 -10.60
CA SER A 142 4.04 -15.52 -11.38
C SER A 142 2.82 -14.61 -11.19
N LYS A 143 2.71 -13.97 -10.02
CA LYS A 143 1.61 -13.05 -9.67
C LYS A 143 2.00 -11.57 -9.85
N GLY A 144 3.22 -11.27 -10.28
CA GLY A 144 3.73 -9.90 -10.44
C GLY A 144 3.89 -9.15 -9.11
N LEU A 145 4.22 -9.86 -8.04
CA LEU A 145 4.46 -9.33 -6.69
C LEU A 145 5.95 -9.05 -6.48
N LEU A 146 6.24 -8.08 -5.61
CA LEU A 146 7.58 -7.99 -5.01
C LEU A 146 7.77 -9.13 -4.02
N PHE A 147 9.02 -9.52 -3.78
CA PHE A 147 9.34 -10.60 -2.83
C PHE A 147 10.55 -10.26 -1.98
N ILE A 148 10.47 -10.58 -0.69
CA ILE A 148 11.60 -10.49 0.24
C ILE A 148 11.39 -11.42 1.44
N GLU A 149 12.48 -11.94 1.99
CA GLU A 149 12.46 -12.58 3.30
C GLU A 149 12.98 -11.62 4.38
N THR A 150 12.33 -11.64 5.54
CA THR A 150 12.60 -10.75 6.67
C THR A 150 12.71 -11.50 7.99
N SER A 151 13.40 -10.91 8.95
CA SER A 151 13.29 -11.27 10.36
C SER A 151 12.97 -10.04 11.19
N ALA A 152 11.76 -9.99 11.75
CA ALA A 152 11.41 -8.95 12.71
C ALA A 152 12.26 -9.05 13.98
N LEU A 153 12.63 -10.27 14.39
CA LEU A 153 13.49 -10.53 15.55
C LEU A 153 14.87 -9.93 15.36
N GLN A 154 15.53 -10.26 14.26
CA GLN A 154 16.90 -9.80 13.95
C GLN A 154 16.94 -8.44 13.21
N SER A 155 15.77 -7.84 12.91
CA SER A 155 15.66 -6.62 12.09
C SER A 155 16.17 -6.79 10.65
N THR A 156 16.35 -8.02 10.17
CA THR A 156 16.87 -8.31 8.82
C THR A 156 15.85 -7.92 7.77
N ASN A 157 16.26 -7.13 6.79
CA ASN A 157 15.48 -6.68 5.63
C ASN A 157 14.16 -5.94 5.94
N VAL A 158 13.85 -5.62 7.20
CA VAL A 158 12.58 -4.95 7.54
C VAL A 158 12.50 -3.58 6.88
N GLY A 159 13.50 -2.73 7.08
CA GLY A 159 13.55 -1.40 6.44
C GLY A 159 13.54 -1.49 4.92
N THR A 160 14.29 -2.44 4.37
CA THR A 160 14.36 -2.69 2.92
C THR A 160 13.01 -3.04 2.31
N ALA A 161 12.23 -3.91 2.96
CA ALA A 161 10.89 -4.29 2.52
C ALA A 161 9.97 -3.07 2.36
N PHE A 162 9.91 -2.23 3.38
CA PHE A 162 9.08 -1.02 3.33
C PHE A 162 9.58 -0.01 2.29
N LEU A 163 10.88 0.24 2.22
CA LEU A 163 11.44 1.16 1.24
C LEU A 163 11.19 0.72 -0.19
N GLN A 164 11.33 -0.57 -0.50
CA GLN A 164 11.06 -1.10 -1.85
C GLN A 164 9.61 -0.91 -2.26
N VAL A 165 8.65 -1.20 -1.37
CA VAL A 165 7.22 -1.00 -1.66
C VAL A 165 6.91 0.48 -1.83
N LEU A 166 7.42 1.35 -0.95
CA LEU A 166 7.23 2.81 -1.05
C LEU A 166 7.81 3.38 -2.34
N THR A 167 9.00 2.94 -2.73
CA THR A 167 9.64 3.35 -3.98
C THR A 167 8.80 2.94 -5.19
N GLU A 168 8.29 1.71 -5.22
CA GLU A 168 7.47 1.23 -6.32
C GLU A 168 6.12 1.96 -6.41
N ILE A 169 5.50 2.27 -5.27
CA ILE A 169 4.29 3.09 -5.24
C ILE A 169 4.58 4.49 -5.77
N HIS A 170 5.65 5.13 -5.28
CA HIS A 170 6.02 6.47 -5.72
C HIS A 170 6.25 6.51 -7.22
N ARG A 171 6.97 5.53 -7.77
CA ARG A 171 7.20 5.37 -9.22
C ARG A 171 5.89 5.24 -10.01
N LYS A 172 4.95 4.41 -9.54
CA LYS A 172 3.64 4.23 -10.19
C LYS A 172 2.77 5.49 -10.13
N VAL A 173 2.78 6.21 -9.00
CA VAL A 173 2.03 7.47 -8.84
C VAL A 173 2.61 8.55 -9.74
N ALA A 174 3.93 8.71 -9.78
CA ALA A 174 4.61 9.67 -10.63
C ALA A 174 4.33 9.41 -12.13
N SER A 175 4.36 8.17 -12.58
CA SER A 175 4.05 7.81 -13.98
C SER A 175 2.62 8.16 -14.39
N LYS A 176 1.63 7.98 -13.48
CA LYS A 176 0.23 8.37 -13.74
C LYS A 176 0.04 9.88 -13.85
N GLN A 177 0.80 10.68 -13.11
CA GLN A 177 0.74 12.14 -13.20
C GLN A 177 1.28 12.66 -14.53
N VAL A 178 2.38 12.09 -15.04
CA VAL A 178 2.94 12.41 -16.35
C VAL A 178 1.94 12.14 -17.47
N THR A 179 1.27 10.99 -17.43
CA THR A 179 0.27 10.62 -18.46
C THR A 179 -0.96 11.54 -18.43
N ARG A 180 -1.42 11.97 -17.26
CA ARG A 180 -2.53 12.94 -17.12
C ARG A 180 -2.14 14.35 -17.58
N GLY A 181 -0.93 14.80 -17.31
CA GLY A 181 -0.39 16.08 -17.77
C GLY A 181 -0.29 16.16 -19.30
N SER A 182 0.06 15.07 -19.96
CA SER A 182 0.16 15.00 -21.42
C SER A 182 -1.20 15.05 -22.14
N ILE A 183 -2.27 14.59 -21.50
CA ILE A 183 -3.62 14.62 -22.08
C ILE A 183 -4.25 16.01 -21.96
N SER A 184 -3.89 16.80 -20.94
CA SER A 184 -4.41 18.18 -20.77
C SER A 184 -3.79 19.19 -21.72
N ALA A 185 -2.67 18.87 -22.39
CA ALA A 185 -1.99 19.76 -23.33
C ALA A 185 -2.50 19.66 -24.79
N VAL A 186 -3.43 18.76 -25.10
CA VAL A 186 -3.89 18.50 -26.48
C VAL A 186 -5.26 19.12 -26.79
N THR A 187 -5.94 19.79 -25.85
CA THR A 187 -7.27 20.37 -26.10
C THR A 187 -7.27 21.91 -25.98
N LEU A 188 -6.41 22.58 -26.76
CA LEU A 188 -6.51 24.00 -27.04
C LEU A 188 -6.13 24.24 -28.50
N GLY A 189 -7.09 24.00 -29.39
CA GLY A 189 -6.95 24.31 -30.80
C GLY A 189 -8.15 23.91 -31.63
N THR A 190 -9.29 24.55 -31.41
CA THR A 190 -10.33 24.69 -32.46
C THR A 190 -11.03 26.01 -32.28
N THR A 191 -10.67 26.91 -33.15
CA THR A 191 -11.38 28.16 -33.48
C THR A 191 -12.82 27.84 -33.90
N GLY A 192 -13.78 28.22 -33.10
CA GLY A 192 -15.19 28.33 -33.50
C GLY A 192 -15.58 29.81 -33.63
N PRO A 193 -16.51 30.19 -34.55
CA PRO A 193 -16.77 31.58 -34.95
C PRO A 193 -17.42 32.37 -33.83
N ILE A 194 -16.97 33.63 -33.74
CA ILE A 194 -17.51 34.67 -32.89
C ILE A 194 -18.91 35.03 -33.44
N ILE A 195 -19.95 34.86 -32.64
CA ILE A 195 -21.27 35.43 -32.89
C ILE A 195 -21.38 36.68 -32.01
N GLU A 196 -21.32 37.84 -32.63
CA GLU A 196 -21.66 39.13 -32.01
C GLU A 196 -23.13 39.12 -31.62
N ALA A 197 -23.42 39.31 -30.35
CA ALA A 197 -24.77 39.61 -29.88
C ALA A 197 -24.89 41.12 -29.69
N THR A 198 -25.69 41.73 -30.55
CA THR A 198 -26.11 43.12 -30.50
C THR A 198 -26.95 43.40 -29.24
N GLU A 199 -26.61 44.49 -28.58
CA GLU A 199 -27.42 45.12 -27.52
C GLU A 199 -28.76 45.60 -28.10
N GLU A 200 -29.86 45.20 -27.48
CA GLU A 200 -31.10 46.00 -27.51
C GLU A 200 -31.59 46.31 -26.11
N SER A 201 -31.53 47.58 -25.82
CA SER A 201 -32.09 48.25 -24.68
C SER A 201 -33.62 48.36 -24.80
N ARG A 202 -34.33 48.36 -23.69
CA ARG A 202 -35.65 48.92 -23.31
C ARG A 202 -36.39 47.91 -22.43
N GLY A 203 -37.02 48.32 -21.40
CA GLY A 203 -37.47 49.58 -20.85
C GLY A 203 -38.33 49.25 -19.62
N CYS A 204 -38.30 50.16 -18.75
CA CYS A 204 -39.08 50.30 -17.54
C CYS A 204 -40.60 50.05 -17.74
N CYS A 205 -41.28 49.34 -16.82
CA CYS A 205 -42.57 49.83 -16.30
C CYS A 205 -42.99 49.16 -14.99
N ARG A 206 -43.35 49.97 -14.14
CA ARG A 206 -43.85 50.02 -12.78
C ARG A 206 -45.34 49.64 -12.70
N LYS A 207 -45.80 49.25 -11.48
CA LYS A 207 -47.17 49.24 -10.90
C LYS A 207 -47.95 47.93 -11.20
N GLN A 208 -48.59 47.32 -10.24
CA GLN A 208 -49.27 47.69 -8.97
C GLN A 208 -49.10 46.56 -7.95
#